data_3eb2c3d7fba9dc2a0cee2d2279c1ddef
#
_entry.id   3eb2c3d7fba9dc2a0cee2d2279c1ddef
#
_cell.length_a   1.000
_cell.length_b   1.000
_cell.length_c   1.000
_cell.angle_alpha   90.00
_cell.angle_beta   90.00
_cell.angle_gamma   90.00
#
_symmetry.space_group_name_H-M   'P 1'
#
loop_
_entity.id
_entity.type
_entity.pdbx_description
1 polymer ?
#
loop_
_entity_poly.entity_id
_entity_poly.type
_entity_poly.pdbx_seq_one_letter_code
_entity_poly.pdbx_strand_id
1 'polypeptide(L)'
;MRPVRPHPHVNAPGRPAPEPGDVDPAVFAALLRRHGWQRRGGAPGRYGRWTPPGPGARGTSLLVPESRAFPDSDDLLGEALLALARSDSPSAREVLVSLAVPSDEVRWWQDVPAGPAGAASWSVEERLRAAARRTLLAAALADRARAGYHGARHRRPAVASLSHVLVGSANGGRLTAFVPVDGGRPLAVRLHQALHAAREAVDYQRATGGTDAFDGAVEAGVCHELTEALVALVHGTEGARIAVAWAPAAGVPEGCAPRAEPVEFSPGDLPVLREASARYRREEPSPPVRITGMVTRMRRTGPRGAGTVRLRVLAGADVPHVRVALEEEEYRTAGHAHLAGLPVRVQGRLESRGGFRRLTGAHGVVPVPLDEAEQDRLMKSLSEDGGVTACCFEEAGGGDRGN
;
A
#
# COMPACT_ATOMS: atom_id res chain seq x y z
N MET A 1 6.36 56.68 -7.98
CA MET A 1 6.85 55.36 -7.56
C MET A 1 6.52 55.16 -6.09
N ARG A 2 5.55 54.29 -5.77
CA ARG A 2 5.23 53.93 -4.40
C ARG A 2 6.03 52.65 -4.04
N PRO A 3 6.64 52.55 -2.86
CA PRO A 3 7.38 51.37 -2.47
C PRO A 3 6.41 50.22 -2.21
N VAL A 4 6.70 49.06 -2.84
CA VAL A 4 6.01 47.80 -2.63
C VAL A 4 6.37 47.29 -1.21
N ARG A 5 5.38 47.16 -0.34
CA ARG A 5 5.53 46.54 0.98
C ARG A 5 5.80 45.04 0.79
N PRO A 6 6.79 44.45 1.46
CA PRO A 6 6.96 42.99 1.43
C PRO A 6 5.79 42.35 2.16
N HIS A 7 5.16 41.35 1.52
CA HIS A 7 4.15 40.53 2.13
C HIS A 7 4.78 39.74 3.30
N PRO A 8 4.11 39.66 4.46
CA PRO A 8 4.58 38.80 5.53
C PRO A 8 4.50 37.33 5.06
N HIS A 9 5.63 36.63 5.15
CA HIS A 9 5.66 35.18 4.99
C HIS A 9 4.70 34.57 6.01
N VAL A 10 3.59 34.04 5.54
CA VAL A 10 2.69 33.21 6.35
C VAL A 10 3.47 31.93 6.65
N ASN A 11 4.08 31.86 7.83
CA ASN A 11 4.56 30.62 8.40
C ASN A 11 3.36 29.69 8.51
N ALA A 12 3.31 28.65 7.68
CA ALA A 12 2.41 27.52 7.91
C ALA A 12 2.65 27.02 9.36
N PRO A 13 1.60 26.75 10.15
CA PRO A 13 1.77 26.29 11.51
C PRO A 13 2.55 24.97 11.47
N GLY A 14 3.82 25.03 11.87
CA GLY A 14 4.66 23.86 12.04
C GLY A 14 3.98 22.91 13.04
N ARG A 15 3.91 21.64 12.68
CA ARG A 15 3.46 20.59 13.62
C ARG A 15 4.30 20.72 14.87
N PRO A 16 3.73 20.72 16.07
CA PRO A 16 4.50 20.93 17.29
C PRO A 16 5.60 19.85 17.37
N ALA A 17 6.83 20.28 17.67
CA ALA A 17 7.92 19.37 17.98
C ALA A 17 7.49 18.50 19.18
N PRO A 18 7.96 17.25 19.28
CA PRO A 18 7.66 16.43 20.45
C PRO A 18 8.18 17.12 21.74
N GLU A 19 7.48 16.92 22.84
CA GLU A 19 7.90 17.46 24.12
C GLU A 19 9.26 16.86 24.54
N PRO A 20 10.20 17.65 25.06
CA PRO A 20 11.52 17.13 25.47
C PRO A 20 11.41 15.97 26.48
N GLY A 21 10.38 16.02 27.35
CA GLY A 21 10.09 14.98 28.33
C GLY A 21 9.79 13.61 27.73
N ASP A 22 9.26 13.54 26.52
CA ASP A 22 8.85 12.30 25.85
C ASP A 22 9.95 11.70 24.96
N VAL A 23 11.06 12.42 24.73
CA VAL A 23 12.12 12.00 23.80
C VAL A 23 13.24 11.27 24.56
N ASP A 24 13.43 9.98 24.26
CA ASP A 24 14.60 9.22 24.72
C ASP A 24 15.86 9.69 23.99
N PRO A 25 16.90 10.16 24.69
CA PRO A 25 18.16 10.58 24.10
C PRO A 25 18.83 9.50 23.22
N ALA A 26 18.74 8.22 23.60
CA ALA A 26 19.33 7.13 22.83
C ALA A 26 18.57 6.91 21.49
N VAL A 27 17.25 6.99 21.53
CA VAL A 27 16.39 6.95 20.34
C VAL A 27 16.71 8.13 19.42
N PHE A 28 16.81 9.33 19.98
CA PHE A 28 17.15 10.54 19.23
C PHE A 28 18.52 10.40 18.53
N ALA A 29 19.55 9.97 19.26
CA ALA A 29 20.87 9.74 18.70
C ALA A 29 20.88 8.66 17.61
N ALA A 30 20.05 7.60 17.75
CA ALA A 30 19.91 6.55 16.74
C ALA A 30 19.24 7.08 15.47
N LEU A 31 18.21 7.91 15.59
CA LEU A 31 17.55 8.55 14.44
C LEU A 31 18.49 9.52 13.73
N LEU A 32 19.23 10.36 14.47
CA LEU A 32 20.22 11.25 13.88
C LEU A 32 21.23 10.47 13.02
N ARG A 33 21.81 9.38 13.55
CA ARG A 33 22.72 8.51 12.79
C ARG A 33 22.07 7.93 11.56
N ARG A 34 20.83 7.46 11.67
CA ARG A 34 20.06 6.89 10.55
C ARG A 34 19.88 7.88 9.41
N HIS A 35 19.64 9.14 9.74
CA HIS A 35 19.42 10.21 8.77
C HIS A 35 20.70 10.95 8.38
N GLY A 36 21.87 10.32 8.61
CA GLY A 36 23.16 10.79 8.11
C GLY A 36 23.81 11.91 8.93
N TRP A 37 23.23 12.28 10.08
CA TRP A 37 23.88 13.20 11.01
C TRP A 37 25.12 12.56 11.61
N GLN A 38 26.19 13.33 11.73
CA GLN A 38 27.48 12.85 12.19
C GLN A 38 27.79 13.43 13.57
N ARG A 39 28.21 12.54 14.48
CA ARG A 39 28.72 12.96 15.78
C ARG A 39 30.13 13.54 15.60
N ARG A 40 30.31 14.82 15.93
CA ARG A 40 31.56 15.58 15.78
C ARG A 40 32.08 16.09 17.13
N GLY A 41 32.19 15.20 18.12
CA GLY A 41 32.68 15.54 19.46
C GLY A 41 31.55 15.59 20.49
N GLY A 42 31.76 16.31 21.57
CA GLY A 42 30.89 16.42 22.74
C GLY A 42 31.67 16.23 24.03
N ALA A 43 30.97 16.13 25.17
CA ALA A 43 31.51 15.75 26.44
C ALA A 43 31.10 14.30 26.73
N PRO A 44 32.03 13.33 26.73
CA PRO A 44 31.72 11.92 26.97
C PRO A 44 30.93 11.73 28.27
N GLY A 45 29.90 10.92 28.22
CA GLY A 45 28.98 10.66 29.33
C GLY A 45 27.98 11.78 29.61
N ARG A 46 28.06 12.93 28.97
CA ARG A 46 27.11 14.04 29.11
C ARG A 46 26.32 14.31 27.83
N TYR A 47 26.99 14.72 26.75
CA TYR A 47 26.31 15.02 25.47
C TYR A 47 27.20 14.74 24.26
N GLY A 48 26.56 14.44 23.14
CA GLY A 48 27.17 14.38 21.81
C GLY A 48 26.82 15.63 21.00
N ARG A 49 27.81 16.16 20.26
CA ARG A 49 27.59 17.21 19.26
C ARG A 49 27.36 16.60 17.90
N TRP A 50 26.24 16.94 17.25
CA TRP A 50 25.82 16.40 15.98
C TRP A 50 25.77 17.48 14.90
N THR A 51 26.23 17.14 13.70
CA THR A 51 26.18 18.01 12.53
C THR A 51 25.37 17.36 11.41
N PRO A 52 24.57 18.13 10.64
CA PRO A 52 23.74 17.60 9.58
C PRO A 52 24.57 17.03 8.42
N PRO A 53 23.99 16.15 7.57
CA PRO A 53 24.63 15.65 6.36
C PRO A 53 24.79 16.73 5.30
N GLY A 54 25.85 16.64 4.49
CA GLY A 54 26.10 17.47 3.33
C GLY A 54 27.11 18.60 3.53
N PRO A 55 27.72 19.13 2.44
CA PRO A 55 28.81 20.10 2.50
C PRO A 55 28.39 21.54 2.86
N GLY A 56 27.07 21.85 2.84
CA GLY A 56 26.52 23.19 3.11
C GLY A 56 26.11 23.43 4.57
N ALA A 57 26.29 22.48 5.44
CA ALA A 57 25.76 22.48 6.81
C ALA A 57 26.61 23.30 7.82
N ARG A 58 27.23 24.39 7.39
CA ARG A 58 27.96 25.28 8.28
C ARG A 58 26.98 26.10 9.11
N GLY A 59 26.90 25.80 10.40
CA GLY A 59 26.16 26.62 11.36
C GLY A 59 25.18 25.90 12.27
N THR A 60 24.60 24.79 11.85
CA THR A 60 23.65 24.05 12.71
C THR A 60 24.34 22.85 13.36
N SER A 61 24.59 22.94 14.66
CA SER A 61 25.02 21.77 15.44
C SER A 61 24.03 21.54 16.58
N LEU A 62 23.68 20.28 16.82
CA LEU A 62 22.81 19.89 17.91
C LEU A 62 23.67 19.36 19.05
N LEU A 63 23.32 19.72 20.27
CA LEU A 63 23.85 19.11 21.47
C LEU A 63 22.76 18.16 22.01
N VAL A 64 23.03 16.86 21.94
CA VAL A 64 22.07 15.84 22.38
C VAL A 64 22.64 15.16 23.60
N PRO A 65 21.95 15.16 24.76
CA PRO A 65 22.42 14.46 25.95
C PRO A 65 22.55 12.97 25.70
N GLU A 66 23.48 12.30 26.39
CA GLU A 66 23.65 10.85 26.29
C GLU A 66 22.70 10.09 27.22
N SER A 67 22.19 10.77 28.24
CA SER A 67 21.21 10.24 29.21
C SER A 67 20.42 11.36 29.86
N ARG A 68 19.35 10.99 30.56
CA ARG A 68 18.54 11.93 31.37
C ARG A 68 19.07 12.12 32.79
N ALA A 69 20.27 11.61 33.09
CA ALA A 69 20.84 11.67 34.45
C ALA A 69 21.31 13.08 34.87
N PHE A 70 21.31 14.04 33.95
CA PHE A 70 21.77 15.41 34.18
C PHE A 70 20.61 16.37 34.39
N PRO A 71 20.70 17.36 35.28
CA PRO A 71 19.63 18.33 35.53
C PRO A 71 19.25 19.17 34.28
N ASP A 72 20.23 19.43 33.39
CA ASP A 72 20.09 20.23 32.18
C ASP A 72 19.75 19.39 30.91
N SER A 73 19.45 18.10 31.07
CA SER A 73 19.17 17.20 29.93
C SER A 73 17.92 17.59 29.14
N ASP A 74 16.87 18.03 29.81
CA ASP A 74 15.61 18.42 29.18
C ASP A 74 15.75 19.76 28.45
N ASP A 75 16.53 20.69 28.97
CA ASP A 75 16.85 21.96 28.31
C ASP A 75 17.64 21.71 27.02
N LEU A 76 18.67 20.84 27.05
CA LEU A 76 19.46 20.48 25.89
C LEU A 76 18.61 19.76 24.83
N LEU A 77 17.70 18.86 25.24
CA LEU A 77 16.76 18.21 24.32
C LEU A 77 15.82 19.24 23.66
N GLY A 78 15.29 20.18 24.46
CA GLY A 78 14.44 21.26 23.98
C GLY A 78 15.15 22.13 22.93
N GLU A 79 16.38 22.55 23.21
CA GLU A 79 17.19 23.32 22.27
C GLU A 79 17.47 22.55 20.97
N ALA A 80 17.83 21.26 21.08
CA ALA A 80 18.09 20.41 19.93
C ALA A 80 16.83 20.20 19.05
N LEU A 81 15.67 19.98 19.67
CA LEU A 81 14.40 19.84 18.98
C LEU A 81 13.98 21.14 18.27
N LEU A 82 14.15 22.27 18.93
CA LEU A 82 13.90 23.59 18.34
C LEU A 82 14.84 23.88 17.16
N ALA A 83 16.11 23.50 17.29
CA ALA A 83 17.08 23.67 16.19
C ALA A 83 16.73 22.78 14.99
N LEU A 84 16.27 21.52 15.22
CA LEU A 84 15.73 20.66 14.16
C LEU A 84 14.49 21.24 13.51
N ALA A 85 13.54 21.76 14.29
CA ALA A 85 12.32 22.35 13.79
C ALA A 85 12.54 23.59 12.91
N ARG A 86 13.61 24.34 13.19
CA ARG A 86 14.04 25.51 12.40
C ARG A 86 14.86 25.12 11.16
N SER A 87 15.32 23.89 11.09
CA SER A 87 16.14 23.42 9.96
C SER A 87 15.27 23.09 8.73
N ASP A 88 15.61 23.66 7.59
CA ASP A 88 14.98 23.31 6.30
C ASP A 88 15.48 21.98 5.72
N SER A 89 16.41 21.30 6.41
CA SER A 89 16.96 20.03 5.96
C SER A 89 15.90 18.93 5.92
N PRO A 90 15.78 18.17 4.82
CA PRO A 90 14.91 17.00 4.75
C PRO A 90 15.20 15.98 5.87
N SER A 91 16.48 15.79 6.20
CA SER A 91 16.90 14.86 7.27
C SER A 91 16.41 15.30 8.65
N ALA A 92 16.35 16.60 8.93
CA ALA A 92 15.81 17.13 10.18
C ALA A 92 14.31 16.86 10.29
N ARG A 93 13.57 17.05 9.21
CA ARG A 93 12.12 16.77 9.15
C ARG A 93 11.82 15.28 9.36
N GLU A 94 12.59 14.40 8.74
CA GLU A 94 12.45 12.95 8.89
C GLU A 94 12.72 12.51 10.34
N VAL A 95 13.75 13.06 10.99
CA VAL A 95 14.02 12.81 12.42
C VAL A 95 12.84 13.26 13.27
N LEU A 96 12.31 14.47 13.07
CA LEU A 96 11.16 14.99 13.83
C LEU A 96 9.90 14.12 13.66
N VAL A 97 9.62 13.66 12.44
CA VAL A 97 8.49 12.74 12.19
C VAL A 97 8.65 11.44 12.98
N SER A 98 9.86 10.83 12.96
CA SER A 98 10.13 9.57 13.65
C SER A 98 10.17 9.71 15.17
N LEU A 99 10.48 10.91 15.70
CA LEU A 99 10.37 11.21 17.13
C LEU A 99 8.92 11.42 17.56
N ALA A 100 8.12 12.14 16.75
CA ALA A 100 6.72 12.42 17.06
C ALA A 100 5.81 11.21 16.91
N VAL A 101 6.14 10.29 15.99
CA VAL A 101 5.41 9.05 15.74
C VAL A 101 6.42 7.93 15.54
N PRO A 102 6.70 7.11 16.59
CA PRO A 102 7.60 5.97 16.47
C PRO A 102 7.20 5.08 15.28
N SER A 103 8.06 5.00 14.27
CA SER A 103 7.72 4.38 12.98
C SER A 103 8.86 3.52 12.46
N ASP A 104 8.49 2.40 11.85
CA ASP A 104 9.38 1.68 10.96
C ASP A 104 9.46 2.46 9.64
N GLU A 105 10.65 2.68 9.12
CA GLU A 105 10.87 3.48 7.93
C GLU A 105 11.06 2.59 6.72
N VAL A 106 10.24 2.77 5.69
CA VAL A 106 10.43 2.13 4.39
C VAL A 106 10.99 3.17 3.43
N ARG A 107 12.10 2.84 2.79
CA ARG A 107 12.82 3.73 1.87
C ARG A 107 12.93 3.09 0.51
N TRP A 108 12.62 3.87 -0.52
CA TRP A 108 12.78 3.50 -1.93
C TRP A 108 13.79 4.41 -2.59
N TRP A 109 14.60 3.82 -3.44
CA TRP A 109 15.51 4.53 -4.35
C TRP A 109 15.30 4.00 -5.76
N GLN A 110 15.24 4.91 -6.70
CA GLN A 110 15.31 4.62 -8.12
C GLN A 110 16.59 5.22 -8.68
N ASP A 111 17.38 4.43 -9.39
CA ASP A 111 18.54 4.90 -10.09
C ASP A 111 18.06 5.49 -11.44
N VAL A 112 17.89 6.80 -11.43
CA VAL A 112 17.42 7.59 -12.58
C VAL A 112 18.44 8.66 -12.92
N PRO A 113 18.57 9.07 -14.20
CA PRO A 113 19.46 10.16 -14.57
C PRO A 113 19.13 11.41 -13.73
N ALA A 114 20.16 12.00 -13.12
CA ALA A 114 19.99 13.20 -12.32
C ALA A 114 19.64 14.38 -13.22
N GLY A 115 18.57 15.07 -12.92
CA GLY A 115 18.27 16.37 -13.49
C GLY A 115 19.13 17.48 -12.90
N PRO A 116 18.99 18.72 -13.40
CA PRO A 116 19.70 19.88 -12.86
C PRO A 116 19.46 20.04 -11.36
N ALA A 117 20.54 20.29 -10.61
CA ALA A 117 20.51 20.43 -9.15
C ALA A 117 19.90 19.22 -8.39
N GLY A 118 19.93 18.00 -8.97
CA GLY A 118 19.36 16.79 -8.36
C GLY A 118 17.84 16.70 -8.42
N ALA A 119 17.16 17.56 -9.18
CA ALA A 119 15.73 17.50 -9.39
C ALA A 119 15.35 16.27 -10.21
N ALA A 120 14.26 15.61 -9.84
CA ALA A 120 13.64 14.55 -10.65
C ALA A 120 12.51 15.15 -11.51
N SER A 121 12.24 14.51 -12.66
CA SER A 121 11.08 14.90 -13.45
C SER A 121 9.78 14.54 -12.72
N TRP A 122 8.71 15.30 -12.99
CA TRP A 122 7.38 15.04 -12.40
C TRP A 122 6.95 13.56 -12.57
N SER A 123 7.13 13.03 -13.78
CA SER A 123 6.76 11.64 -14.08
C SER A 123 7.56 10.59 -13.31
N VAL A 124 8.81 10.87 -12.95
CA VAL A 124 9.63 9.98 -12.11
C VAL A 124 9.10 9.97 -10.68
N GLU A 125 8.85 11.14 -10.11
CA GLU A 125 8.32 11.22 -8.74
C GLU A 125 6.93 10.59 -8.61
N GLU A 126 6.04 10.83 -9.58
CA GLU A 126 4.70 10.24 -9.58
C GLU A 126 4.77 8.70 -9.67
N ARG A 127 5.60 8.17 -10.56
CA ARG A 127 5.82 6.71 -10.68
C ARG A 127 6.39 6.12 -9.39
N LEU A 128 7.38 6.76 -8.78
CA LEU A 128 7.98 6.32 -7.53
C LEU A 128 6.92 6.26 -6.41
N ARG A 129 6.13 7.33 -6.24
CA ARG A 129 5.04 7.36 -5.23
C ARG A 129 3.99 6.28 -5.48
N ALA A 130 3.61 6.09 -6.74
CA ALA A 130 2.63 5.07 -7.12
C ALA A 130 3.16 3.64 -6.87
N ALA A 131 4.42 3.36 -7.23
CA ALA A 131 5.06 2.08 -6.99
C ALA A 131 5.24 1.81 -5.49
N ALA A 132 5.74 2.77 -4.72
CA ALA A 132 5.88 2.67 -3.28
C ALA A 132 4.54 2.38 -2.58
N ARG A 133 3.47 3.09 -2.97
CA ARG A 133 2.13 2.81 -2.44
C ARG A 133 1.65 1.41 -2.78
N ARG A 134 1.97 0.90 -3.98
CA ARG A 134 1.60 -0.47 -4.40
C ARG A 134 2.35 -1.53 -3.62
N THR A 135 3.66 -1.32 -3.31
CA THR A 135 4.43 -2.28 -2.48
C THR A 135 3.86 -2.36 -1.06
N LEU A 136 3.53 -1.23 -0.43
CA LEU A 136 2.87 -1.21 0.88
C LEU A 136 1.49 -1.88 0.83
N LEU A 137 0.70 -1.62 -0.22
CA LEU A 137 -0.61 -2.25 -0.38
C LEU A 137 -0.50 -3.77 -0.56
N ALA A 138 0.47 -4.24 -1.33
CA ALA A 138 0.73 -5.67 -1.50
C ALA A 138 1.10 -6.33 -0.16
N ALA A 139 1.94 -5.70 0.64
CA ALA A 139 2.28 -6.17 1.97
C ALA A 139 1.06 -6.21 2.91
N ALA A 140 0.21 -5.19 2.87
CA ALA A 140 -1.03 -5.15 3.65
C ALA A 140 -2.05 -6.24 3.22
N LEU A 141 -2.08 -6.61 1.95
CA LEU A 141 -2.88 -7.72 1.44
C LEU A 141 -2.30 -9.06 1.92
N ALA A 142 -0.99 -9.26 1.78
CA ALA A 142 -0.29 -10.47 2.18
C ALA A 142 -0.29 -10.69 3.71
N ASP A 143 -0.36 -9.63 4.50
CA ASP A 143 -0.53 -9.74 5.96
C ASP A 143 -1.89 -10.32 6.33
N ARG A 144 -2.93 -10.06 5.54
CA ARG A 144 -4.30 -10.56 5.77
C ARG A 144 -4.53 -11.98 5.27
N ALA A 145 -3.86 -12.37 4.20
CA ALA A 145 -3.98 -13.72 3.63
C ALA A 145 -2.71 -14.10 2.87
N ARG A 146 -2.28 -15.36 3.00
CA ARG A 146 -1.19 -15.93 2.22
C ARG A 146 -1.74 -16.43 0.90
N ALA A 147 -1.60 -15.63 -0.16
CA ALA A 147 -2.11 -15.99 -1.48
C ALA A 147 -1.23 -15.39 -2.58
N GLY A 148 -0.98 -16.13 -3.63
CA GLY A 148 -0.25 -15.64 -4.79
C GLY A 148 -0.98 -14.52 -5.55
N TYR A 149 -2.30 -14.43 -5.42
CA TYR A 149 -3.12 -13.37 -6.01
C TYR A 149 -4.28 -12.96 -5.09
N HIS A 150 -4.45 -11.67 -4.87
CA HIS A 150 -5.50 -11.12 -4.00
C HIS A 150 -6.67 -10.51 -4.79
N GLY A 151 -6.40 -9.89 -5.92
CA GLY A 151 -7.43 -9.20 -6.72
C GLY A 151 -8.09 -8.07 -5.92
N ALA A 152 -9.42 -8.18 -5.70
CA ALA A 152 -10.13 -7.23 -4.85
C ALA A 152 -10.38 -7.74 -3.42
N ARG A 153 -9.97 -8.99 -3.13
CA ARG A 153 -10.09 -9.55 -1.78
C ARG A 153 -9.27 -8.71 -0.80
N HIS A 154 -9.84 -8.44 0.36
CA HIS A 154 -9.20 -7.67 1.42
C HIS A 154 -8.70 -6.26 1.02
N ARG A 155 -9.00 -5.79 -0.21
CA ARG A 155 -8.47 -4.52 -0.72
C ARG A 155 -8.93 -3.31 0.10
N ARG A 156 -10.20 -3.25 0.48
CA ARG A 156 -10.71 -2.13 1.31
C ARG A 156 -10.00 -2.04 2.65
N PRO A 157 -9.95 -3.12 3.48
CA PRO A 157 -9.23 -3.06 4.75
C PRO A 157 -7.72 -2.91 4.58
N ALA A 158 -7.09 -3.43 3.52
CA ALA A 158 -5.68 -3.20 3.23
C ALA A 158 -5.40 -1.73 2.86
N VAL A 159 -6.28 -1.06 2.12
CA VAL A 159 -6.17 0.38 1.85
C VAL A 159 -6.35 1.18 3.13
N ALA A 160 -7.28 0.79 4.01
CA ALA A 160 -7.48 1.44 5.29
C ALA A 160 -6.24 1.35 6.20
N SER A 161 -5.48 0.23 6.17
CA SER A 161 -4.22 0.11 6.91
C SER A 161 -3.16 1.12 6.48
N LEU A 162 -3.24 1.67 5.26
CA LEU A 162 -2.31 2.70 4.77
C LEU A 162 -2.68 4.12 5.20
N SER A 163 -3.85 4.35 5.79
CA SER A 163 -4.30 5.71 6.16
C SER A 163 -3.43 6.38 7.23
N HIS A 164 -2.75 5.58 8.04
CA HIS A 164 -1.86 6.05 9.12
C HIS A 164 -0.39 6.18 8.69
N VAL A 165 -0.04 5.69 7.48
CA VAL A 165 1.32 5.77 6.96
C VAL A 165 1.62 7.22 6.55
N LEU A 166 2.67 7.79 7.14
CA LEU A 166 3.14 9.13 6.78
C LEU A 166 4.17 9.02 5.66
N VAL A 167 4.17 10.00 4.76
CA VAL A 167 5.07 10.00 3.60
C VAL A 167 5.92 11.26 3.63
N GLY A 168 7.23 11.08 3.55
CA GLY A 168 8.19 12.16 3.44
C GLY A 168 8.19 12.83 2.06
N SER A 169 9.01 13.86 1.91
CA SER A 169 9.21 14.50 0.62
C SER A 169 9.98 13.58 -0.32
N ALA A 170 9.47 13.41 -1.55
CA ALA A 170 10.26 12.76 -2.59
C ALA A 170 11.34 13.72 -3.08
N ASN A 171 12.54 13.21 -3.30
CA ASN A 171 13.66 14.01 -3.81
C ASN A 171 14.64 13.13 -4.59
N GLY A 172 14.91 13.48 -5.85
CA GLY A 172 15.97 12.88 -6.66
C GLY A 172 15.84 11.34 -6.79
N GLY A 173 14.64 10.81 -7.00
CA GLY A 173 14.40 9.36 -7.08
C GLY A 173 14.40 8.65 -5.72
N ARG A 174 14.25 9.38 -4.61
CA ARG A 174 14.17 8.84 -3.24
C ARG A 174 12.84 9.18 -2.59
N LEU A 175 12.31 8.23 -1.84
CA LEU A 175 11.08 8.38 -1.06
C LEU A 175 11.21 7.63 0.26
N THR A 176 10.74 8.23 1.34
CA THR A 176 10.64 7.59 2.66
C THR A 176 9.17 7.57 3.07
N ALA A 177 8.70 6.44 3.57
CA ALA A 177 7.44 6.34 4.28
C ALA A 177 7.69 5.88 5.72
N PHE A 178 6.89 6.42 6.64
CA PHE A 178 6.92 6.13 8.06
C PHE A 178 5.67 5.31 8.40
N VAL A 179 5.88 4.06 8.74
CA VAL A 179 4.84 3.10 9.11
C VAL A 179 4.78 3.09 10.65
N PRO A 180 3.76 3.68 11.28
CA PRO A 180 3.67 3.72 12.73
C PRO A 180 3.78 2.32 13.35
N VAL A 181 4.52 2.18 14.42
CA VAL A 181 4.66 0.90 15.13
C VAL A 181 3.30 0.41 15.61
N ASP A 182 2.49 1.34 16.14
CA ASP A 182 1.12 1.04 16.56
C ASP A 182 0.23 0.74 15.34
N GLY A 183 -0.18 -0.51 15.22
CA GLY A 183 -1.07 -1.01 14.17
C GLY A 183 -0.45 -1.17 12.79
N GLY A 184 0.73 -0.64 12.52
CA GLY A 184 1.39 -0.73 11.21
C GLY A 184 2.55 -1.71 11.12
N ARG A 185 3.14 -2.08 12.25
CA ARG A 185 4.33 -2.93 12.30
C ARG A 185 4.21 -4.27 11.56
N PRO A 186 3.09 -5.02 11.63
CA PRO A 186 2.91 -6.25 10.85
C PRO A 186 3.07 -6.02 9.34
N LEU A 187 2.60 -4.89 8.82
CA LEU A 187 2.78 -4.49 7.42
C LEU A 187 4.27 -4.31 7.07
N ALA A 188 5.04 -3.61 7.92
CA ALA A 188 6.47 -3.39 7.69
C ALA A 188 7.27 -4.71 7.71
N VAL A 189 6.96 -5.59 8.68
CA VAL A 189 7.54 -6.93 8.80
C VAL A 189 7.20 -7.77 7.57
N ARG A 190 5.94 -7.75 7.14
CA ARG A 190 5.49 -8.49 5.97
C ARG A 190 6.17 -8.00 4.69
N LEU A 191 6.29 -6.68 4.52
CA LEU A 191 7.02 -6.13 3.38
C LEU A 191 8.49 -6.59 3.37
N HIS A 192 9.17 -6.51 4.51
CA HIS A 192 10.56 -6.95 4.65
C HIS A 192 10.72 -8.42 4.22
N GLN A 193 9.92 -9.32 4.79
CA GLN A 193 9.96 -10.75 4.46
C GLN A 193 9.67 -11.01 2.98
N ALA A 194 8.66 -10.37 2.43
CA ALA A 194 8.27 -10.54 1.03
C ALA A 194 9.33 -10.03 0.05
N LEU A 195 10.02 -8.92 0.37
CA LEU A 195 11.10 -8.39 -0.47
C LEU A 195 12.29 -9.33 -0.54
N HIS A 196 12.73 -9.87 0.61
CA HIS A 196 13.83 -10.83 0.65
C HIS A 196 13.47 -12.11 -0.08
N ALA A 197 12.28 -12.69 0.17
CA ALA A 197 11.82 -13.87 -0.52
C ALA A 197 11.67 -13.67 -2.05
N ALA A 198 11.22 -12.47 -2.47
CA ALA A 198 11.15 -12.13 -3.89
C ALA A 198 12.54 -12.06 -4.52
N ARG A 199 13.55 -11.50 -3.81
CA ARG A 199 14.93 -11.45 -4.29
C ARG A 199 15.51 -12.86 -4.43
N GLU A 200 15.36 -13.68 -3.40
CA GLU A 200 15.82 -15.07 -3.41
C GLU A 200 15.18 -15.88 -4.54
N ALA A 201 13.88 -15.72 -4.77
CA ALA A 201 13.16 -16.40 -5.84
C ALA A 201 13.63 -15.96 -7.23
N VAL A 202 13.92 -14.66 -7.42
CA VAL A 202 14.50 -14.16 -8.68
C VAL A 202 15.89 -14.71 -8.89
N ASP A 203 16.75 -14.74 -7.86
CA ASP A 203 18.11 -15.26 -7.95
C ASP A 203 18.12 -16.77 -8.25
N TYR A 204 17.21 -17.52 -7.61
CA TYR A 204 17.01 -18.94 -7.89
C TYR A 204 16.61 -19.18 -9.35
N GLN A 205 15.61 -18.45 -9.83
CA GLN A 205 15.16 -18.59 -11.23
C GLN A 205 16.28 -18.26 -12.22
N ARG A 206 17.06 -17.22 -11.96
CA ARG A 206 18.22 -16.86 -12.82
C ARG A 206 19.32 -17.93 -12.81
N ALA A 207 19.52 -18.61 -11.69
CA ALA A 207 20.54 -19.64 -11.55
C ALA A 207 20.11 -21.00 -12.14
N THR A 208 18.82 -21.35 -12.03
CA THR A 208 18.31 -22.68 -12.35
C THR A 208 17.35 -22.73 -13.53
N GLY A 209 16.75 -21.59 -13.91
CA GLY A 209 15.63 -21.52 -14.85
C GLY A 209 14.28 -21.97 -14.24
N GLY A 210 14.27 -22.48 -13.00
CA GLY A 210 13.06 -22.95 -12.31
C GLY A 210 12.27 -21.83 -11.65
N THR A 211 10.97 -22.00 -11.54
CA THR A 211 10.06 -21.02 -10.90
C THR A 211 9.51 -21.46 -9.54
N ASP A 212 9.94 -22.64 -9.05
CA ASP A 212 9.38 -23.26 -7.84
C ASP A 212 9.63 -22.45 -6.56
N ALA A 213 10.72 -21.66 -6.53
CA ALA A 213 11.02 -20.76 -5.42
C ALA A 213 9.91 -19.69 -5.21
N PHE A 214 9.21 -19.30 -6.28
CA PHE A 214 8.09 -18.36 -6.17
C PHE A 214 6.88 -18.97 -5.45
N ASP A 215 6.68 -20.29 -5.49
CA ASP A 215 5.59 -20.95 -4.77
C ASP A 215 5.83 -20.90 -3.25
N GLY A 216 7.08 -21.20 -2.82
CA GLY A 216 7.48 -21.04 -1.43
C GLY A 216 7.44 -19.60 -0.92
N ALA A 217 7.74 -18.65 -1.80
CA ALA A 217 7.77 -17.23 -1.47
C ALA A 217 6.37 -16.64 -1.15
N VAL A 218 5.27 -17.31 -1.53
CA VAL A 218 3.90 -16.89 -1.19
C VAL A 218 3.68 -16.85 0.33
N GLU A 219 4.25 -17.79 1.08
CA GLU A 219 4.16 -17.80 2.55
C GLU A 219 4.85 -16.59 3.19
N ALA A 220 5.93 -16.10 2.57
CA ALA A 220 6.59 -14.88 2.98
C ALA A 220 5.84 -13.60 2.56
N GLY A 221 4.85 -13.70 1.68
CA GLY A 221 4.01 -12.59 1.23
C GLY A 221 4.26 -12.13 -0.21
N VAL A 222 5.05 -12.89 -0.99
CA VAL A 222 5.18 -12.60 -2.42
C VAL A 222 3.89 -12.94 -3.13
N CYS A 223 3.41 -12.01 -3.96
CA CYS A 223 2.14 -12.14 -4.67
C CYS A 223 2.19 -11.36 -5.98
N HIS A 224 1.18 -11.53 -6.82
CA HIS A 224 1.00 -10.79 -8.07
C HIS A 224 1.10 -9.26 -7.84
N GLU A 225 0.43 -8.76 -6.80
CA GLU A 225 0.40 -7.33 -6.50
C GLU A 225 1.78 -6.78 -6.14
N LEU A 226 2.61 -7.58 -5.44
CA LEU A 226 3.98 -7.20 -5.11
C LEU A 226 4.89 -7.26 -6.35
N THR A 227 4.83 -8.34 -7.13
CA THR A 227 5.63 -8.46 -8.35
C THR A 227 5.32 -7.37 -9.37
N GLU A 228 4.04 -7.00 -9.56
CA GLU A 228 3.65 -5.86 -10.39
C GLU A 228 4.15 -4.51 -9.82
N ALA A 229 4.15 -4.36 -8.50
CA ALA A 229 4.68 -3.14 -7.86
C ALA A 229 6.20 -3.02 -8.07
N LEU A 230 6.94 -4.13 -7.97
CA LEU A 230 8.39 -4.18 -8.23
C LEU A 230 8.69 -3.91 -9.71
N VAL A 231 7.91 -4.50 -10.64
CA VAL A 231 8.02 -4.19 -12.07
C VAL A 231 7.81 -2.70 -12.32
N ALA A 232 6.78 -2.10 -11.72
CA ALA A 232 6.51 -0.67 -11.88
C ALA A 232 7.60 0.21 -11.25
N LEU A 233 8.26 -0.25 -10.18
CA LEU A 233 9.35 0.46 -9.52
C LEU A 233 10.62 0.49 -10.39
N VAL A 234 10.96 -0.63 -11.03
CA VAL A 234 12.18 -0.79 -11.82
C VAL A 234 12.03 -0.34 -13.26
N HIS A 235 10.82 -0.42 -13.83
CA HIS A 235 10.60 -0.11 -15.25
C HIS A 235 10.98 1.34 -15.60
N GLY A 236 11.89 1.49 -16.56
CA GLY A 236 12.38 2.80 -17.03
C GLY A 236 13.39 3.46 -16.08
N THR A 237 14.06 2.66 -15.26
CA THR A 237 15.18 3.07 -14.39
C THR A 237 16.40 2.18 -14.67
N GLU A 238 17.55 2.53 -14.15
CA GLU A 238 18.77 1.68 -14.19
C GLU A 238 18.76 0.63 -13.07
N GLY A 239 17.88 0.77 -12.08
CA GLY A 239 17.68 -0.11 -10.95
C GLY A 239 16.87 0.56 -9.86
N ALA A 240 16.44 -0.24 -8.88
CA ALA A 240 15.73 0.26 -7.71
C ALA A 240 16.11 -0.53 -6.46
N ARG A 241 16.03 0.14 -5.32
CA ARG A 241 16.34 -0.42 -4.00
C ARG A 241 15.23 -0.13 -3.02
N ILE A 242 14.97 -1.07 -2.14
CA ILE A 242 13.99 -0.90 -1.05
C ILE A 242 14.63 -1.37 0.25
N ALA A 243 14.55 -0.58 1.30
CA ALA A 243 15.00 -0.99 2.63
C ALA A 243 13.94 -0.71 3.69
N VAL A 244 13.87 -1.56 4.70
CA VAL A 244 13.04 -1.37 5.88
C VAL A 244 13.95 -1.18 7.09
N ALA A 245 13.83 -0.06 7.78
CA ALA A 245 14.58 0.25 8.99
C ALA A 245 13.64 0.32 10.19
N TRP A 246 13.91 -0.49 11.21
CA TRP A 246 13.05 -0.64 12.38
C TRP A 246 13.10 0.57 13.31
N ALA A 247 11.97 0.95 13.88
CA ALA A 247 11.87 2.04 14.85
C ALA A 247 12.83 1.81 16.04
N PRO A 248 13.77 2.73 16.34
CA PRO A 248 14.70 2.51 17.45
C PRO A 248 13.99 2.38 18.80
N ALA A 249 12.88 3.08 18.99
CA ALA A 249 12.09 3.03 20.22
C ALA A 249 11.42 1.66 20.46
N ALA A 250 11.14 0.90 19.39
CA ALA A 250 10.42 -0.37 19.49
C ALA A 250 11.33 -1.60 19.24
N GLY A 251 12.60 -1.37 18.92
CA GLY A 251 13.57 -2.42 18.64
C GLY A 251 13.28 -3.20 17.37
N VAL A 252 14.05 -4.24 17.13
CA VAL A 252 13.96 -5.12 15.92
C VAL A 252 12.87 -6.16 16.15
N PRO A 253 11.97 -6.40 15.17
CA PRO A 253 11.00 -7.49 15.26
C PRO A 253 11.69 -8.86 15.25
N GLU A 254 11.04 -9.84 15.88
CA GLU A 254 11.50 -11.21 15.89
C GLU A 254 11.65 -11.76 14.45
N GLY A 255 12.75 -12.46 14.18
CA GLY A 255 13.04 -13.03 12.86
C GLY A 255 13.48 -12.02 11.80
N CYS A 256 13.70 -10.75 12.17
CA CYS A 256 14.19 -9.72 11.25
C CYS A 256 15.66 -9.34 11.53
N ALA A 257 16.39 -8.96 10.49
CA ALA A 257 17.75 -8.48 10.65
C ALA A 257 17.78 -7.06 11.27
N PRO A 258 18.71 -6.77 12.20
CA PRO A 258 18.80 -5.45 12.83
C PRO A 258 19.29 -4.37 11.86
N ARG A 259 20.01 -4.73 10.82
CA ARG A 259 20.54 -3.81 9.83
C ARG A 259 19.59 -3.75 8.63
N ALA A 260 19.22 -2.55 8.24
CA ALA A 260 18.43 -2.29 7.05
C ALA A 260 19.31 -2.47 5.79
N GLU A 261 19.46 -3.70 5.32
CA GLU A 261 20.10 -3.95 4.03
C GLU A 261 19.09 -3.71 2.92
N PRO A 262 19.43 -2.86 1.91
CA PRO A 262 18.55 -2.65 0.78
C PRO A 262 18.41 -3.92 -0.06
N VAL A 263 17.19 -4.27 -0.42
CA VAL A 263 16.90 -5.28 -1.44
C VAL A 263 16.91 -4.59 -2.80
N GLU A 264 17.73 -5.06 -3.71
CA GLU A 264 17.97 -4.45 -5.02
C GLU A 264 17.28 -5.24 -6.13
N PHE A 265 16.68 -4.51 -7.07
CA PHE A 265 16.10 -5.06 -8.29
C PHE A 265 16.59 -4.26 -9.49
N SER A 266 17.00 -4.97 -10.54
CA SER A 266 17.53 -4.41 -11.77
C SER A 266 16.59 -4.59 -12.96
N PRO A 267 16.79 -3.89 -14.08
CA PRO A 267 16.06 -4.16 -15.32
C PRO A 267 16.16 -5.60 -15.80
N GLY A 268 17.27 -6.29 -15.50
CA GLY A 268 17.45 -7.71 -15.82
C GLY A 268 16.51 -8.66 -15.07
N ASP A 269 15.88 -8.20 -13.96
CA ASP A 269 14.93 -9.00 -13.18
C ASP A 269 13.49 -8.88 -13.71
N LEU A 270 13.21 -7.89 -14.59
CA LEU A 270 11.85 -7.62 -15.10
C LEU A 270 11.19 -8.82 -15.80
N PRO A 271 11.89 -9.60 -16.65
CA PRO A 271 11.26 -10.76 -17.29
C PRO A 271 10.77 -11.78 -16.26
N VAL A 272 11.61 -12.08 -15.26
CA VAL A 272 11.33 -13.05 -14.19
C VAL A 272 10.14 -12.59 -13.33
N LEU A 273 10.13 -11.32 -12.92
CA LEU A 273 9.04 -10.75 -12.11
C LEU A 273 7.71 -10.73 -12.88
N ARG A 274 7.74 -10.46 -14.20
CA ARG A 274 6.53 -10.50 -15.05
C ARG A 274 6.00 -11.92 -15.23
N GLU A 275 6.91 -12.89 -15.39
CA GLU A 275 6.53 -14.30 -15.48
C GLU A 275 5.88 -14.80 -14.19
N ALA A 276 6.48 -14.51 -13.03
CA ALA A 276 5.93 -14.83 -11.72
C ALA A 276 4.55 -14.17 -11.52
N SER A 277 4.43 -12.87 -11.88
CA SER A 277 3.17 -12.14 -11.83
C SER A 277 2.07 -12.80 -12.68
N ALA A 278 2.41 -13.18 -13.91
CA ALA A 278 1.48 -13.86 -14.82
C ALA A 278 1.08 -15.27 -14.30
N ARG A 279 2.02 -15.98 -13.69
CA ARG A 279 1.77 -17.29 -13.09
C ARG A 279 0.78 -17.19 -11.92
N TYR A 280 1.02 -16.31 -10.96
CA TYR A 280 0.11 -16.09 -9.84
C TYR A 280 -1.32 -15.75 -10.26
N ARG A 281 -1.47 -15.01 -11.35
CA ARG A 281 -2.81 -14.71 -11.90
C ARG A 281 -3.47 -15.90 -12.57
N ARG A 282 -2.72 -16.80 -13.19
CA ARG A 282 -3.26 -18.02 -13.83
C ARG A 282 -3.66 -19.06 -12.80
N GLU A 283 -2.86 -19.16 -11.74
CA GLU A 283 -3.04 -20.11 -10.65
C GLU A 283 -3.95 -19.58 -9.54
N GLU A 284 -4.70 -18.50 -9.82
CA GLU A 284 -5.69 -17.98 -8.87
C GLU A 284 -6.59 -19.13 -8.41
N PRO A 285 -6.59 -19.47 -7.12
CA PRO A 285 -7.47 -20.52 -6.63
C PRO A 285 -8.91 -20.10 -6.86
N SER A 286 -9.63 -20.91 -7.60
CA SER A 286 -11.08 -20.79 -7.79
C SER A 286 -11.78 -21.56 -6.64
N PRO A 287 -11.91 -20.96 -5.44
CA PRO A 287 -12.48 -21.66 -4.30
C PRO A 287 -13.93 -22.02 -4.59
N PRO A 288 -14.39 -23.20 -4.15
CA PRO A 288 -15.80 -23.47 -4.11
C PRO A 288 -16.47 -22.50 -3.14
N VAL A 289 -17.49 -21.82 -3.59
CA VAL A 289 -18.22 -20.84 -2.77
C VAL A 289 -19.72 -21.11 -2.86
N ARG A 290 -20.42 -20.74 -1.79
CA ARG A 290 -21.88 -20.68 -1.75
C ARG A 290 -22.27 -19.23 -1.58
N ILE A 291 -22.78 -18.63 -2.64
CA ILE A 291 -23.13 -17.19 -2.67
C ILE A 291 -24.63 -17.04 -2.50
N THR A 292 -25.04 -16.13 -1.64
CA THR A 292 -26.40 -15.61 -1.56
C THR A 292 -26.39 -14.19 -2.12
N GLY A 293 -27.26 -13.88 -3.06
CA GLY A 293 -27.31 -12.55 -3.67
C GLY A 293 -28.60 -12.25 -4.40
N MET A 294 -28.84 -10.95 -4.64
CA MET A 294 -29.96 -10.47 -5.42
C MET A 294 -29.62 -10.47 -6.91
N VAL A 295 -30.53 -10.96 -7.74
CA VAL A 295 -30.42 -10.85 -9.19
C VAL A 295 -30.65 -9.40 -9.60
N THR A 296 -29.63 -8.75 -10.16
CA THR A 296 -29.71 -7.34 -10.61
C THR A 296 -29.82 -7.20 -12.13
N ARG A 297 -29.38 -8.20 -12.86
CA ARG A 297 -29.47 -8.22 -14.34
C ARG A 297 -29.53 -9.64 -14.84
N MET A 298 -30.38 -9.87 -15.85
CA MET A 298 -30.51 -11.12 -16.56
C MET A 298 -30.24 -10.92 -18.06
N ARG A 299 -29.57 -11.85 -18.70
CA ARG A 299 -29.31 -11.82 -20.13
C ARG A 299 -29.34 -13.24 -20.71
N ARG A 300 -30.10 -13.42 -21.80
CA ARG A 300 -30.16 -14.67 -22.58
C ARG A 300 -30.25 -14.33 -24.06
N THR A 301 -29.66 -15.15 -24.91
CA THR A 301 -29.59 -14.90 -26.38
C THR A 301 -30.83 -15.36 -27.11
N GLY A 302 -31.63 -16.27 -26.53
CA GLY A 302 -32.83 -16.83 -27.16
C GLY A 302 -33.97 -17.04 -26.15
N PRO A 303 -35.12 -17.51 -26.61
CA PRO A 303 -36.29 -17.74 -25.76
C PRO A 303 -36.11 -18.93 -24.81
N ARG A 304 -35.21 -19.86 -25.13
CA ARG A 304 -34.88 -21.06 -24.34
C ARG A 304 -33.35 -21.21 -24.25
N GLY A 305 -32.89 -22.05 -23.28
CA GLY A 305 -31.49 -22.40 -23.09
C GLY A 305 -30.83 -21.62 -21.95
N ALA A 306 -29.50 -21.84 -21.82
CA ALA A 306 -28.67 -21.24 -20.79
C ALA A 306 -28.66 -19.70 -20.85
N GLY A 307 -28.49 -19.07 -19.70
CA GLY A 307 -28.42 -17.62 -19.59
C GLY A 307 -27.38 -17.15 -18.58
N THR A 308 -27.15 -15.85 -18.56
CA THR A 308 -26.22 -15.23 -17.60
C THR A 308 -27.00 -14.28 -16.68
N VAL A 309 -26.77 -14.41 -15.39
CA VAL A 309 -27.31 -13.50 -14.40
C VAL A 309 -26.17 -12.73 -13.72
N ARG A 310 -26.45 -11.51 -13.32
CA ARG A 310 -25.58 -10.73 -12.44
C ARG A 310 -26.21 -10.70 -11.06
N LEU A 311 -25.46 -11.17 -10.06
CA LEU A 311 -25.87 -11.13 -8.68
C LEU A 311 -25.13 -10.00 -7.95
N ARG A 312 -25.87 -9.24 -7.15
CA ARG A 312 -25.32 -8.44 -6.06
C ARG A 312 -25.15 -9.38 -4.88
N VAL A 313 -23.91 -9.57 -4.42
CA VAL A 313 -23.60 -10.51 -3.35
C VAL A 313 -23.99 -9.93 -2.00
N LEU A 314 -24.76 -10.69 -1.24
CA LEU A 314 -25.16 -10.39 0.13
C LEU A 314 -24.32 -11.15 1.15
N ALA A 315 -23.98 -12.40 0.83
CA ALA A 315 -23.18 -13.27 1.68
C ALA A 315 -22.45 -14.34 0.86
N GLY A 316 -21.38 -14.93 1.44
CA GLY A 316 -20.68 -16.08 0.89
C GLY A 316 -19.45 -15.75 0.05
N ALA A 317 -19.21 -14.47 -0.29
CA ALA A 317 -17.96 -14.01 -0.91
C ALA A 317 -17.76 -12.52 -0.65
N ASP A 318 -16.49 -12.10 -0.53
CA ASP A 318 -16.12 -10.68 -0.36
C ASP A 318 -16.00 -9.97 -1.72
N VAL A 319 -17.11 -9.97 -2.46
CA VAL A 319 -17.23 -9.32 -3.78
C VAL A 319 -18.60 -8.68 -3.91
N PRO A 320 -18.70 -7.43 -4.40
CA PRO A 320 -19.99 -6.77 -4.49
C PRO A 320 -20.92 -7.36 -5.55
N HIS A 321 -20.35 -7.87 -6.65
CA HIS A 321 -21.11 -8.43 -7.74
C HIS A 321 -20.41 -9.63 -8.36
N VAL A 322 -21.19 -10.58 -8.84
CA VAL A 322 -20.70 -11.75 -9.58
C VAL A 322 -21.57 -12.04 -10.80
N ARG A 323 -20.96 -12.47 -11.91
CA ARG A 323 -21.67 -13.01 -13.05
C ARG A 323 -21.75 -14.51 -12.92
N VAL A 324 -22.92 -15.08 -13.19
CA VAL A 324 -23.20 -16.49 -13.07
C VAL A 324 -23.80 -16.97 -14.38
N ALA A 325 -23.18 -17.95 -15.02
CA ALA A 325 -23.79 -18.66 -16.13
C ALA A 325 -24.65 -19.78 -15.55
N LEU A 326 -25.90 -19.87 -15.97
CA LEU A 326 -26.89 -20.81 -15.45
C LEU A 326 -27.50 -21.59 -16.62
N GLU A 327 -27.73 -22.87 -16.39
CA GLU A 327 -28.53 -23.68 -17.30
C GLU A 327 -30.00 -23.25 -17.29
N GLU A 328 -30.80 -23.71 -18.22
CA GLU A 328 -32.15 -23.20 -18.47
C GLU A 328 -33.05 -23.25 -17.22
N GLU A 329 -33.06 -24.37 -16.51
CA GLU A 329 -33.90 -24.52 -15.31
C GLU A 329 -33.50 -23.58 -14.18
N GLU A 330 -32.20 -23.49 -13.92
CA GLU A 330 -31.64 -22.61 -12.90
C GLU A 330 -31.83 -21.13 -13.27
N TYR A 331 -31.69 -20.81 -14.55
CA TYR A 331 -31.97 -19.45 -15.06
C TYR A 331 -33.42 -19.06 -14.85
N ARG A 332 -34.38 -20.00 -15.06
CA ARG A 332 -35.81 -19.76 -14.81
C ARG A 332 -36.08 -19.57 -13.31
N THR A 333 -35.46 -20.41 -12.48
CA THR A 333 -35.53 -20.26 -11.01
C THR A 333 -35.02 -18.91 -10.54
N ALA A 334 -33.87 -18.47 -11.07
CA ALA A 334 -33.33 -17.15 -10.77
C ALA A 334 -34.26 -16.01 -11.27
N GLY A 335 -34.94 -16.23 -12.40
CA GLY A 335 -35.93 -15.29 -12.96
C GLY A 335 -37.15 -15.14 -12.07
N HIS A 336 -37.71 -16.25 -11.59
CA HIS A 336 -38.84 -16.23 -10.66
C HIS A 336 -38.47 -15.54 -9.34
N ALA A 337 -37.28 -15.84 -8.80
CA ALA A 337 -36.78 -15.17 -7.60
C ALA A 337 -36.62 -13.65 -7.81
N HIS A 338 -36.10 -13.26 -8.99
CA HIS A 338 -35.95 -11.85 -9.33
C HIS A 338 -37.27 -11.10 -9.38
N LEU A 339 -38.29 -11.69 -10.02
CA LEU A 339 -39.63 -11.11 -10.09
C LEU A 339 -40.33 -11.04 -8.73
N ALA A 340 -40.05 -12.02 -7.86
CA ALA A 340 -40.58 -12.06 -6.48
C ALA A 340 -39.76 -11.19 -5.50
N GLY A 341 -38.67 -10.52 -5.94
CA GLY A 341 -37.82 -9.72 -5.05
C GLY A 341 -37.05 -10.58 -4.03
N LEU A 342 -36.80 -11.85 -4.31
CA LEU A 342 -36.12 -12.78 -3.41
C LEU A 342 -34.65 -12.96 -3.80
N PRO A 343 -33.72 -13.06 -2.81
CA PRO A 343 -32.34 -13.45 -3.10
C PRO A 343 -32.30 -14.92 -3.54
N VAL A 344 -31.25 -15.23 -4.30
CA VAL A 344 -30.94 -16.60 -4.67
C VAL A 344 -29.66 -17.07 -3.99
N ARG A 345 -29.62 -18.33 -3.62
CA ARG A 345 -28.41 -19.04 -3.19
C ARG A 345 -27.93 -19.90 -4.33
N VAL A 346 -26.64 -19.82 -4.65
CA VAL A 346 -26.01 -20.58 -5.73
C VAL A 346 -24.65 -21.07 -5.28
N GLN A 347 -24.26 -22.25 -5.72
CA GLN A 347 -22.95 -22.84 -5.48
C GLN A 347 -22.14 -22.84 -6.79
N GLY A 348 -20.80 -22.77 -6.68
CA GLY A 348 -19.92 -22.82 -7.82
C GLY A 348 -18.49 -22.46 -7.44
N ARG A 349 -17.63 -22.30 -8.43
CA ARG A 349 -16.26 -21.83 -8.24
C ARG A 349 -16.16 -20.34 -8.62
N LEU A 350 -15.67 -19.54 -7.70
CA LEU A 350 -15.49 -18.12 -7.94
C LEU A 350 -14.18 -17.86 -8.69
N GLU A 351 -14.29 -17.51 -9.95
CA GLU A 351 -13.16 -17.08 -10.79
C GLU A 351 -13.11 -15.55 -10.88
N SER A 352 -11.89 -15.04 -10.80
CA SER A 352 -11.60 -13.63 -10.97
C SER A 352 -10.66 -13.48 -12.17
N ARG A 353 -11.12 -12.95 -13.28
CA ARG A 353 -10.31 -12.79 -14.48
C ARG A 353 -10.40 -11.36 -15.00
N GLY A 354 -9.27 -10.64 -14.98
CA GLY A 354 -9.20 -9.29 -15.55
C GLY A 354 -10.16 -8.26 -14.91
N GLY A 355 -10.41 -8.37 -13.60
CA GLY A 355 -11.36 -7.51 -12.88
C GLY A 355 -12.83 -7.94 -12.98
N PHE A 356 -13.14 -8.94 -13.81
CA PHE A 356 -14.46 -9.55 -13.90
C PHE A 356 -14.55 -10.76 -12.96
N ARG A 357 -15.66 -10.85 -12.23
CA ARG A 357 -15.93 -11.95 -11.31
C ARG A 357 -17.02 -12.82 -11.88
N ARG A 358 -16.70 -14.10 -12.01
CA ARG A 358 -17.58 -15.10 -12.58
C ARG A 358 -17.69 -16.29 -11.65
N LEU A 359 -18.88 -16.82 -11.50
CA LEU A 359 -19.11 -18.10 -10.85
C LEU A 359 -19.20 -19.15 -11.97
N THR A 360 -18.24 -20.08 -11.98
CA THR A 360 -18.20 -21.20 -12.94
C THR A 360 -18.69 -22.48 -12.28
N GLY A 361 -19.23 -23.41 -13.10
CA GLY A 361 -19.85 -24.63 -12.56
C GLY A 361 -20.97 -24.30 -11.59
N ALA A 362 -21.72 -23.25 -11.85
CA ALA A 362 -22.83 -22.83 -11.00
C ALA A 362 -23.92 -23.90 -11.00
N HIS A 363 -24.40 -24.25 -9.80
CA HIS A 363 -25.44 -25.23 -9.59
C HIS A 363 -26.19 -24.98 -8.27
N GLY A 364 -27.38 -25.61 -8.16
CA GLY A 364 -28.15 -25.55 -6.94
C GLY A 364 -28.73 -24.17 -6.66
N VAL A 365 -29.27 -23.52 -7.68
CA VAL A 365 -29.95 -22.23 -7.54
C VAL A 365 -31.25 -22.40 -6.80
N VAL A 366 -31.35 -21.81 -5.58
CA VAL A 366 -32.52 -21.89 -4.72
C VAL A 366 -32.89 -20.50 -4.25
N PRO A 367 -34.17 -20.08 -4.38
CA PRO A 367 -34.66 -18.86 -3.75
C PRO A 367 -34.53 -18.94 -2.22
N VAL A 368 -34.09 -17.86 -1.60
CA VAL A 368 -34.00 -17.76 -0.14
C VAL A 368 -35.23 -17.00 0.35
N PRO A 369 -36.13 -17.64 1.11
CA PRO A 369 -37.28 -16.93 1.66
C PRO A 369 -36.80 -15.88 2.68
N LEU A 370 -37.36 -14.69 2.60
CA LEU A 370 -37.17 -13.59 3.54
C LEU A 370 -38.54 -13.28 4.16
N ASP A 371 -38.56 -12.80 5.39
CA ASP A 371 -39.75 -12.19 5.91
C ASP A 371 -39.99 -10.79 5.27
N GLU A 372 -41.22 -10.26 5.35
CA GLU A 372 -41.57 -8.97 4.72
C GLU A 372 -40.69 -7.82 5.22
N ALA A 373 -40.32 -7.81 6.51
CA ALA A 373 -39.50 -6.77 7.09
C ALA A 373 -38.05 -6.83 6.62
N GLU A 374 -37.49 -8.03 6.40
CA GLU A 374 -36.18 -8.25 5.82
C GLU A 374 -36.14 -7.89 4.34
N GLN A 375 -37.22 -8.19 3.61
CA GLN A 375 -37.36 -7.87 2.19
C GLN A 375 -37.41 -6.35 1.98
N ASP A 376 -38.18 -5.60 2.77
CA ASP A 376 -38.25 -4.15 2.71
C ASP A 376 -36.92 -3.46 3.04
N ARG A 377 -36.22 -3.93 4.06
CA ARG A 377 -34.88 -3.43 4.41
C ARG A 377 -33.87 -3.66 3.29
N LEU A 378 -33.93 -4.83 2.67
CA LEU A 378 -33.04 -5.21 1.58
C LEU A 378 -33.34 -4.36 0.33
N MET A 379 -34.60 -4.18 -0.02
CA MET A 379 -35.02 -3.34 -1.16
C MET A 379 -34.63 -1.88 -0.96
N LYS A 380 -34.76 -1.35 0.25
CA LYS A 380 -34.33 0.01 0.59
C LYS A 380 -32.82 0.19 0.43
N SER A 381 -32.02 -0.75 0.93
CA SER A 381 -30.55 -0.72 0.77
C SER A 381 -30.10 -0.82 -0.68
N LEU A 382 -30.84 -1.54 -1.52
CA LEU A 382 -30.58 -1.67 -2.95
C LEU A 382 -30.88 -0.38 -3.72
N SER A 383 -31.92 0.37 -3.32
CA SER A 383 -32.28 1.63 -3.95
C SER A 383 -31.31 2.76 -3.59
N GLU A 384 -30.83 2.80 -2.34
CA GLU A 384 -29.87 3.80 -1.86
C GLU A 384 -28.50 3.69 -2.56
N ASP A 385 -28.01 2.47 -2.80
CA ASP A 385 -26.73 2.24 -3.52
C ASP A 385 -26.86 2.38 -5.06
N GLY A 386 -28.05 2.23 -5.62
CA GLY A 386 -28.32 2.43 -7.06
C GLY A 386 -28.25 3.89 -7.50
N GLY A 387 -28.48 4.83 -6.58
CA GLY A 387 -28.43 6.27 -6.85
C GLY A 387 -27.03 6.84 -7.04
N VAL A 388 -25.97 6.18 -6.57
CA VAL A 388 -24.59 6.65 -6.69
C VAL A 388 -23.94 6.23 -8.02
N THR A 389 -24.51 5.27 -8.74
CA THR A 389 -23.92 4.75 -9.99
C THR A 389 -24.53 5.36 -11.27
N ALA A 390 -25.61 6.16 -11.14
CA ALA A 390 -26.31 6.75 -12.29
C ALA A 390 -25.69 8.06 -12.81
N CYS A 391 -24.74 8.68 -12.09
CA CYS A 391 -24.17 9.98 -12.46
C CYS A 391 -22.92 9.92 -13.37
N CYS A 392 -22.48 8.76 -13.85
CA CYS A 392 -21.25 8.65 -14.65
C CYS A 392 -21.42 8.05 -16.05
N PHE A 393 -22.63 8.04 -16.62
CA PHE A 393 -22.85 7.53 -17.98
C PHE A 393 -23.88 8.37 -18.75
N GLU A 394 -23.56 9.64 -18.97
CA GLU A 394 -24.10 10.43 -20.09
C GLU A 394 -22.96 11.33 -20.58
N GLU A 395 -22.38 10.97 -21.69
CA GLU A 395 -21.85 11.74 -22.81
C GLU A 395 -20.81 10.95 -23.60
N ALA A 396 -21.26 10.11 -24.48
CA ALA A 396 -20.55 9.77 -25.71
C ALA A 396 -21.52 9.11 -26.69
N GLY A 397 -22.29 9.91 -27.37
CA GLY A 397 -23.16 9.43 -28.43
C GLY A 397 -23.88 10.56 -29.14
N GLY A 398 -23.26 11.10 -30.20
CA GLY A 398 -24.02 11.98 -31.05
C GLY A 398 -23.16 12.86 -31.95
N GLY A 399 -23.01 12.46 -33.24
CA GLY A 399 -22.54 13.42 -34.20
C GLY A 399 -21.88 12.84 -35.46
N ASP A 400 -22.51 11.89 -36.07
CA ASP A 400 -22.29 11.66 -37.51
C ASP A 400 -23.51 12.18 -38.27
N ARG A 401 -23.31 13.23 -39.04
CA ARG A 401 -24.06 13.61 -40.27
C ARG A 401 -23.22 14.66 -41.00
N GLY A 402 -22.48 14.28 -42.04
CA GLY A 402 -23.00 14.39 -43.43
C GLY A 402 -22.75 15.77 -44.04
N ASN A 403 -21.70 15.93 -44.80
CA ASN A 403 -21.76 16.31 -46.22
C ASN A 403 -20.34 16.26 -46.80
#